data_66301068db024c2a5f73ba95045cb720
#
_entry.id   66301068db024c2a5f73ba95045cb720
#
_cell.length_a   1.000
_cell.length_b   1.000
_cell.length_c   1.000
_cell.angle_alpha   90.00
_cell.angle_beta   90.00
_cell.angle_gamma   90.00
#
_symmetry.space_group_name_H-M   'P 1'
#
loop_
_entity.id
_entity.type
_entity.pdbx_description
1 polymer ?
#
loop_
_entity_poly.entity_id
_entity_poly.type
_entity_poly.pdbx_seq_one_letter_code
_entity_poly.pdbx_strand_id
1 'polypeptide(L)' 'MSRAQRPIFTYSRWRHAGWYIDNVRYPSGACGCVSRNYEDRKWRIVCDPRPFDERPTFKTREEAATAEWALTQQQTEL' A
#
# COMPACT_ATOMS: atom_id res chain seq x y z
N MET A 1 -1.50 15.51 22.37
CA MET A 1 -1.84 15.59 21.01
C MET A 1 -1.92 14.23 20.33
N SER A 2 -2.97 13.98 19.70
CA SER A 2 -3.11 12.66 19.12
C SER A 2 -2.54 12.62 17.71
N ARG A 3 -2.05 11.48 17.34
CA ARG A 3 -1.62 11.24 15.97
C ARG A 3 -2.67 10.45 15.26
N ALA A 4 -2.69 10.59 13.97
CA ALA A 4 -3.56 9.77 13.16
C ALA A 4 -3.21 8.30 13.41
N GLN A 5 -4.20 7.50 13.70
CA GLN A 5 -4.00 6.08 13.88
C GLN A 5 -4.27 5.36 12.58
N ARG A 6 -3.57 4.26 12.40
CA ARG A 6 -3.79 3.43 11.24
C ARG A 6 -5.23 2.96 11.19
N PRO A 7 -5.91 3.12 10.05
CA PRO A 7 -7.29 2.66 9.93
C PRO A 7 -7.35 1.14 9.86
N ILE A 8 -8.55 0.62 10.02
CA ILE A 8 -8.81 -0.77 9.69
C ILE A 8 -9.02 -0.81 8.19
N PHE A 9 -8.12 -1.48 7.49
CA PHE A 9 -8.14 -1.45 6.03
C PHE A 9 -9.28 -2.28 5.48
N THR A 10 -9.87 -1.78 4.40
CA THR A 10 -10.87 -2.52 3.64
C THR A 10 -10.31 -2.82 2.27
N TYR A 11 -10.55 -4.02 1.75
CA TYR A 11 -9.89 -4.50 0.54
C TYR A 11 -10.90 -4.92 -0.51
N SER A 12 -10.51 -4.72 -1.77
CA SER A 12 -11.25 -5.26 -2.90
C SER A 12 -10.29 -6.01 -3.78
N ARG A 13 -10.75 -7.09 -4.41
CA ARG A 13 -9.90 -7.88 -5.28
C ARG A 13 -9.48 -7.06 -6.49
N TRP A 14 -8.21 -7.12 -6.84
CA TRP A 14 -7.71 -6.41 -8.01
C TRP A 14 -7.33 -7.39 -9.09
N ARG A 15 -6.25 -8.09 -8.97
CA ARG A 15 -5.81 -9.09 -9.91
C ARG A 15 -5.42 -10.31 -9.12
N HIS A 16 -4.93 -11.33 -9.82
CA HIS A 16 -4.40 -12.49 -9.13
C HIS A 16 -3.39 -12.03 -8.07
N ALA A 17 -3.62 -12.43 -6.83
CA ALA A 17 -2.76 -12.12 -5.68
C ALA A 17 -2.58 -10.61 -5.45
N GLY A 18 -3.51 -9.78 -5.91
CA GLY A 18 -3.47 -8.35 -5.69
C GLY A 18 -4.75 -7.84 -5.05
N TRP A 19 -4.65 -6.72 -4.34
CA TRP A 19 -5.77 -6.13 -3.62
C TRP A 19 -5.71 -4.63 -3.67
N TYR A 20 -6.85 -4.00 -3.97
CA TYR A 20 -7.03 -2.59 -3.68
C TYR A 20 -7.22 -2.43 -2.19
N ILE A 21 -6.74 -1.31 -1.66
CA ILE A 21 -7.03 -0.92 -0.28
C ILE A 21 -7.99 0.25 -0.39
N ASP A 22 -9.27 -0.03 -0.18
CA ASP A 22 -10.34 0.90 -0.55
C ASP A 22 -10.29 2.19 0.22
N ASN A 23 -9.80 2.16 1.46
CA ASN A 23 -9.76 3.35 2.30
C ASN A 23 -8.38 3.98 2.38
N VAL A 24 -7.50 3.68 1.44
CA VAL A 24 -6.20 4.34 1.33
C VAL A 24 -6.16 5.06 -0.02
N ARG A 25 -5.99 6.37 0.01
CA ARG A 25 -6.02 7.19 -1.19
C ARG A 25 -4.84 8.14 -1.23
N TYR A 26 -4.27 8.27 -2.40
CA TYR A 26 -3.23 9.27 -2.66
C TYR A 26 -3.87 10.63 -2.92
N PRO A 27 -3.10 11.73 -2.80
CA PRO A 27 -3.65 13.05 -3.12
C PRO A 27 -4.20 13.14 -4.54
N SER A 28 -3.68 12.35 -5.46
CA SER A 28 -4.19 12.32 -6.83
C SER A 28 -5.55 11.65 -6.95
N GLY A 29 -6.02 11.00 -5.88
CA GLY A 29 -7.25 10.24 -5.90
C GLY A 29 -7.05 8.77 -6.19
N ALA A 30 -5.83 8.35 -6.49
CA ALA A 30 -5.55 6.95 -6.77
C ALA A 30 -5.74 6.11 -5.51
N CYS A 31 -6.26 4.91 -5.70
CA CYS A 31 -6.50 3.98 -4.62
C CYS A 31 -5.22 3.19 -4.30
N GLY A 32 -5.00 2.90 -3.02
CA GLY A 32 -3.89 2.05 -2.63
C GLY A 32 -4.04 0.67 -3.23
N CYS A 33 -2.92 0.02 -3.52
CA CYS A 33 -2.92 -1.29 -4.14
C CYS A 33 -1.66 -2.05 -3.76
N VAL A 34 -1.83 -3.27 -3.30
CA VAL A 34 -0.71 -4.13 -2.91
C VAL A 34 -0.85 -5.47 -3.60
N SER A 35 0.26 -6.15 -3.82
CA SER A 35 0.25 -7.42 -4.51
C SER A 35 1.45 -8.26 -4.08
N ARG A 36 1.30 -9.57 -4.19
CA ARG A 36 2.44 -10.48 -4.04
C ARG A 36 2.63 -11.31 -5.31
N ASN A 37 2.14 -10.83 -6.42
CA ASN A 37 2.27 -11.54 -7.71
C ASN A 37 3.65 -11.28 -8.30
N TYR A 38 4.68 -11.73 -7.61
CA TYR A 38 6.07 -11.60 -7.99
C TYR A 38 6.73 -12.94 -7.81
N GLU A 39 7.91 -13.09 -8.40
CA GLU A 39 8.64 -14.35 -8.32
C GLU A 39 8.90 -14.80 -6.89
N ASP A 40 9.23 -13.83 -6.02
CA ASP A 40 9.57 -14.15 -4.64
C ASP A 40 8.34 -14.26 -3.72
N ARG A 41 7.13 -13.98 -4.27
CA ARG A 41 5.87 -14.08 -3.53
C ARG A 41 5.82 -13.19 -2.31
N LYS A 42 6.58 -12.11 -2.29
CA LYS A 42 6.55 -11.14 -1.20
C LYS A 42 5.62 -10.00 -1.56
N TRP A 43 5.00 -9.44 -0.55
CA TRP A 43 4.08 -8.33 -0.75
C TRP A 43 4.83 -7.05 -1.07
N ARG A 44 4.33 -6.28 -2.04
CA ARG A 44 4.87 -4.97 -2.40
C ARG A 44 3.73 -4.01 -2.67
N ILE A 45 4.03 -2.73 -2.55
CA ILE A 45 3.10 -1.68 -2.92
C ILE A 45 3.18 -1.51 -4.43
N VAL A 46 2.08 -1.74 -5.13
CA VAL A 46 2.06 -1.72 -6.59
C VAL A 46 2.40 -0.33 -7.14
N CYS A 47 1.88 0.71 -6.51
CA CYS A 47 2.06 2.09 -6.98
C CYS A 47 3.28 2.78 -6.39
N ASP A 48 4.21 2.02 -5.85
CA ASP A 48 5.43 2.56 -5.27
C ASP A 48 6.25 3.21 -6.39
N PRO A 49 6.62 4.49 -6.25
CA PRO A 49 7.37 5.16 -7.31
C PRO A 49 8.85 4.78 -7.38
N ARG A 50 9.35 4.07 -6.36
CA ARG A 50 10.76 3.68 -6.37
C ARG A 50 11.03 2.60 -7.40
N PRO A 51 12.28 2.52 -7.90
CA PRO A 51 12.65 1.41 -8.78
C PRO A 51 12.36 0.07 -8.11
N PHE A 52 12.07 -0.93 -8.92
CA PHE A 52 11.60 -2.21 -8.40
C PHE A 52 12.54 -2.80 -7.34
N ASP A 53 13.84 -2.76 -7.60
CA ASP A 53 14.81 -3.36 -6.69
C ASP A 53 15.01 -2.55 -5.41
N GLU A 54 14.45 -1.35 -5.33
CA GLU A 54 14.49 -0.53 -4.12
C GLU A 54 13.20 -0.56 -3.35
N ARG A 55 12.17 -1.24 -3.86
CA ARG A 55 10.89 -1.29 -3.18
C ARG A 55 10.97 -2.23 -2.00
N PRO A 56 10.48 -1.82 -0.82
CA PRO A 56 10.46 -2.72 0.32
C PRO A 56 9.49 -3.85 0.10
N THR A 57 9.73 -4.96 0.76
CA THR A 57 8.83 -6.11 0.72
C THR A 57 8.26 -6.34 2.11
N PHE A 58 7.10 -6.99 2.16
CA PHE A 58 6.39 -7.21 3.40
C PHE A 58 5.93 -8.65 3.47
N LYS A 59 5.73 -9.13 4.68
CA LYS A 59 5.32 -10.51 4.90
C LYS A 59 3.82 -10.70 4.75
N THR A 60 3.04 -9.66 5.03
CA THR A 60 1.59 -9.78 5.00
C THR A 60 1.00 -8.63 4.21
N ARG A 61 -0.24 -8.85 3.77
CA ARG A 61 -1.00 -7.81 3.09
C ARG A 61 -1.18 -6.59 3.98
N GLU A 62 -1.46 -6.82 5.26
CA GLU A 62 -1.69 -5.72 6.17
C GLU A 62 -0.44 -4.88 6.40
N GLU A 63 0.73 -5.52 6.46
CA GLU A 63 1.97 -4.78 6.59
C GLU A 63 2.20 -3.88 5.38
N ALA A 64 1.95 -4.41 4.19
CA ALA A 64 2.08 -3.63 2.97
C ALA A 64 1.08 -2.48 2.95
N ALA A 65 -0.15 -2.73 3.38
CA ALA A 65 -1.18 -1.69 3.43
C ALA A 65 -0.80 -0.59 4.41
N THR A 66 -0.24 -0.96 5.56
CA THR A 66 0.21 0.02 6.55
C THR A 66 1.31 0.90 5.98
N ALA A 67 2.25 0.30 5.26
CA ALA A 67 3.33 1.07 4.65
C ALA A 67 2.80 2.00 3.57
N GLU A 68 1.84 1.56 2.79
CA GLU A 68 1.26 2.42 1.76
C GLU A 68 0.45 3.56 2.38
N TRP A 69 -0.29 3.26 3.43
CA TRP A 69 -1.01 4.31 4.15
C TRP A 69 -0.03 5.40 4.62
N ALA A 70 1.12 4.99 5.16
CA ALA A 70 2.13 5.95 5.60
C ALA A 70 2.66 6.79 4.44
N LEU A 71 2.84 6.18 3.27
CA LEU A 71 3.24 6.92 2.08
C LEU A 71 2.22 8.00 1.72
N THR A 72 0.92 7.67 1.77
CA THR A 72 -0.11 8.65 1.43
C THR A 72 -0.12 9.80 2.43
N GLN A 73 0.16 9.51 3.71
CA GLN A 73 0.21 10.57 4.72
C GLN A 73 1.38 11.52 4.45
N GLN A 74 2.52 10.99 4.05
CA GLN A 74 3.68 11.82 3.73
C GLN A 74 3.37 12.74 2.55
N GLN A 75 2.72 12.22 1.51
CA GLN A 75 2.40 13.02 0.34
C GLN A 75 1.37 14.09 0.67
N THR A 76 0.45 13.78 1.56
CA THR A 76 -0.60 14.71 1.94
C THR A 76 -0.04 15.87 2.75
N GLU A 77 1.05 15.67 3.46
CA GLU A 77 1.62 16.71 4.32
C GLU A 77 2.40 17.76 3.55
N LEU A 78 2.62 17.56 2.29
CA LEU A 78 3.29 18.58 1.48
C LEU A 78 2.30 19.67 1.07
#